data_515f055048327cea08c9c445f80bd3f5
#
_entry.id   515f055048327cea08c9c445f80bd3f5
#
_cell.length_a   1.000
_cell.length_b   1.000
_cell.length_c   1.000
_cell.angle_alpha   90.00
_cell.angle_beta   90.00
_cell.angle_gamma   90.00
#
_symmetry.space_group_name_H-M   'P 1'
#
loop_
_entity.id
_entity.type
_entity.pdbx_description
1 polymer ?
#
loop_
_entity_poly.entity_id
_entity_poly.type
_entity_poly.pdbx_seq_one_letter_code
_entity_poly.pdbx_strand_id
1 'polypeptide(L)'
;MTSPERISIELTNRCSKACSFCYNGSAPEGSLIWGEEELVDFVQDCAASGIKAVSFGGGEPLQYPGLFSVLQKLKGRLFRSLTTNGLLLEESLAQLKRAAPEKVHVSIHFPHDHKEVERVALQVRMLADAGIKSGVNLLVARSWLEEARWAAEYLFQQGIGNERIVYLPMRMSDTPAPEELAKVAGSRNFQSMTCLSACGISERFCSIAADKSAAWCSYTTARRVLPELTHNGLRRALAGLPLIFCGAD
;
A
#
# COMPACT_ATOMS: atom_id res chain seq x y z
N MET A 1 -22.35 -9.56 -10.84
CA MET A 1 -21.21 -9.51 -9.90
C MET A 1 -20.43 -8.25 -10.21
N THR A 2 -20.29 -7.36 -9.26
CA THR A 2 -19.55 -6.11 -9.39
C THR A 2 -18.06 -6.43 -9.45
N SER A 3 -17.33 -5.74 -10.32
CA SER A 3 -15.90 -5.86 -10.46
C SER A 3 -15.23 -4.79 -9.59
N PRO A 4 -14.11 -5.07 -8.89
CA PRO A 4 -13.41 -4.05 -8.14
C PRO A 4 -12.91 -2.93 -9.06
N GLU A 5 -13.00 -1.69 -8.59
CA GLU A 5 -12.48 -0.54 -9.35
C GLU A 5 -10.96 -0.37 -9.18
N ARG A 6 -10.40 -0.89 -8.09
CA ARG A 6 -8.99 -0.78 -7.71
C ARG A 6 -8.45 -2.12 -7.23
N ILE A 7 -7.24 -2.42 -7.65
CA ILE A 7 -6.49 -3.60 -7.19
C ILE A 7 -5.20 -3.16 -6.51
N SER A 8 -4.84 -3.83 -5.41
CA SER A 8 -3.52 -3.74 -4.82
C SER A 8 -2.76 -5.03 -5.10
N ILE A 9 -1.55 -4.93 -5.63
CA ILE A 9 -0.72 -6.09 -5.98
C ILE A 9 0.57 -6.05 -5.18
N GLU A 10 0.85 -7.14 -4.49
CA GLU A 10 2.13 -7.39 -3.85
C GLU A 10 3.08 -8.00 -4.89
N LEU A 11 4.08 -7.22 -5.33
CA LEU A 11 5.00 -7.62 -6.41
C LEU A 11 5.94 -8.76 -5.99
N THR A 12 6.28 -8.77 -4.71
CA THR A 12 7.21 -9.70 -4.09
C THR A 12 6.94 -9.77 -2.59
N ASN A 13 7.43 -10.81 -1.94
CA ASN A 13 7.51 -10.87 -0.47
C ASN A 13 8.94 -10.60 0.04
N ARG A 14 9.86 -10.13 -0.83
CA ARG A 14 11.20 -9.69 -0.42
C ARG A 14 11.14 -8.26 0.12
N CYS A 15 11.72 -8.04 1.31
CA CYS A 15 11.85 -6.72 1.92
C CYS A 15 13.02 -6.69 2.90
N SER A 16 14.04 -5.86 2.62
CA SER A 16 15.21 -5.71 3.49
C SER A 16 14.92 -5.03 4.83
N LYS A 17 13.75 -4.35 4.97
CA LYS A 17 13.37 -3.70 6.23
C LYS A 17 12.96 -4.69 7.31
N ALA A 18 12.43 -5.86 6.96
CA ALA A 18 12.13 -6.99 7.85
C ALA A 18 11.36 -6.59 9.13
N CYS A 19 10.30 -5.81 9.02
CA CYS A 19 9.48 -5.40 10.16
C CYS A 19 8.83 -6.62 10.81
N SER A 20 8.98 -6.79 12.14
CA SER A 20 8.45 -7.94 12.88
C SER A 20 6.92 -8.04 12.85
N PHE A 21 6.23 -6.92 12.65
CA PHE A 21 4.77 -6.81 12.55
C PHE A 21 4.27 -6.82 11.08
N CYS A 22 5.09 -7.23 10.12
CA CYS A 22 4.70 -7.20 8.71
C CYS A 22 3.50 -8.12 8.45
N TYR A 23 2.38 -7.55 7.99
CA TYR A 23 1.12 -8.26 7.80
C TYR A 23 1.18 -9.41 6.79
N ASN A 24 2.10 -9.33 5.82
CA ASN A 24 2.29 -10.35 4.80
C ASN A 24 3.57 -11.18 4.98
N GLY A 25 4.27 -11.02 6.12
CA GLY A 25 5.48 -11.78 6.43
C GLY A 25 6.66 -11.54 5.49
N SER A 26 6.73 -10.37 4.87
CA SER A 26 7.86 -10.05 3.97
C SER A 26 9.19 -10.01 4.71
N ALA A 27 10.21 -10.62 4.11
CA ALA A 27 11.55 -10.77 4.70
C ALA A 27 12.64 -10.61 3.62
N PRO A 28 13.91 -10.41 4.01
CA PRO A 28 15.02 -10.31 3.06
C PRO A 28 15.17 -11.54 2.17
N GLU A 29 14.83 -12.72 2.68
CA GLU A 29 14.90 -14.03 2.02
C GLU A 29 13.66 -14.33 1.17
N GLY A 30 12.69 -13.41 1.11
CA GLY A 30 11.46 -13.59 0.34
C GLY A 30 11.76 -13.97 -1.11
N SER A 31 11.12 -15.05 -1.59
CA SER A 31 11.35 -15.62 -2.91
C SER A 31 10.13 -15.56 -3.84
N LEU A 32 8.95 -15.23 -3.30
CA LEU A 32 7.75 -15.05 -4.10
C LEU A 32 7.85 -13.76 -4.91
N ILE A 33 7.66 -13.87 -6.21
CA ILE A 33 7.79 -12.76 -7.14
C ILE A 33 6.89 -12.98 -8.36
N TRP A 34 6.32 -11.90 -8.87
CA TRP A 34 5.63 -11.91 -10.16
C TRP A 34 6.64 -11.90 -11.32
N GLY A 35 6.35 -12.63 -12.38
CA GLY A 35 7.00 -12.41 -13.67
C GLY A 35 6.55 -11.06 -14.26
N GLU A 36 7.46 -10.35 -14.93
CA GLU A 36 7.15 -9.02 -15.45
C GLU A 36 6.03 -9.05 -16.50
N GLU A 37 6.15 -9.95 -17.49
CA GLU A 37 5.17 -10.04 -18.59
C GLU A 37 3.81 -10.51 -18.08
N GLU A 38 3.77 -11.56 -17.27
CA GLU A 38 2.52 -12.06 -16.69
C GLU A 38 1.79 -11.00 -15.86
N LEU A 39 2.55 -10.14 -15.14
CA LEU A 39 1.99 -9.05 -14.36
C LEU A 39 1.40 -7.96 -15.27
N VAL A 40 2.14 -7.58 -16.32
CA VAL A 40 1.68 -6.57 -17.27
C VAL A 40 0.43 -7.04 -17.99
N ASP A 41 0.42 -8.26 -18.51
CA ASP A 41 -0.72 -8.83 -19.23
C ASP A 41 -1.96 -8.92 -18.33
N PHE A 42 -1.78 -9.39 -17.09
CA PHE A 42 -2.86 -9.45 -16.10
C PHE A 42 -3.45 -8.06 -15.80
N VAL A 43 -2.60 -7.06 -15.55
CA VAL A 43 -3.08 -5.70 -15.22
C VAL A 43 -3.71 -5.03 -16.44
N GLN A 44 -3.22 -5.28 -17.65
CA GLN A 44 -3.82 -4.76 -18.89
C GLN A 44 -5.20 -5.37 -19.13
N ASP A 45 -5.38 -6.68 -18.94
CA ASP A 45 -6.68 -7.35 -19.02
C ASP A 45 -7.67 -6.79 -17.99
N CYS A 46 -7.20 -6.59 -16.75
CA CYS A 46 -7.97 -5.94 -15.70
C CYS A 46 -8.40 -4.51 -16.12
N ALA A 47 -7.48 -3.71 -16.68
CA ALA A 47 -7.78 -2.35 -17.13
C ALA A 47 -8.78 -2.33 -18.28
N ALA A 48 -8.64 -3.22 -19.26
CA ALA A 48 -9.59 -3.38 -20.38
C ALA A 48 -10.98 -3.79 -19.89
N SER A 49 -11.05 -4.48 -18.75
CA SER A 49 -12.29 -4.94 -18.11
C SER A 49 -12.88 -3.94 -17.09
N GLY A 50 -12.33 -2.71 -16.99
CA GLY A 50 -12.91 -1.61 -16.21
C GLY A 50 -12.25 -1.33 -14.85
N ILE A 51 -11.15 -2.00 -14.49
CA ILE A 51 -10.32 -1.63 -13.36
C ILE A 51 -9.64 -0.27 -13.65
N LYS A 52 -9.79 0.69 -12.74
CA LYS A 52 -9.37 2.08 -12.93
C LYS A 52 -8.00 2.38 -12.31
N ALA A 53 -7.58 1.58 -11.33
CA ALA A 53 -6.34 1.83 -10.60
C ALA A 53 -5.65 0.56 -10.13
N VAL A 54 -4.32 0.58 -10.16
CA VAL A 54 -3.46 -0.42 -9.51
C VAL A 54 -2.55 0.27 -8.49
N SER A 55 -2.39 -0.37 -7.33
CA SER A 55 -1.41 0.02 -6.33
C SER A 55 -0.39 -1.11 -6.18
N PHE A 56 0.87 -0.80 -6.42
CA PHE A 56 1.96 -1.76 -6.24
C PHE A 56 2.54 -1.63 -4.84
N GLY A 57 2.65 -2.76 -4.16
CA GLY A 57 3.18 -2.91 -2.83
C GLY A 57 3.80 -4.29 -2.66
N GLY A 58 3.62 -4.88 -1.51
CA GLY A 58 4.08 -6.21 -1.17
C GLY A 58 5.22 -6.15 -0.17
N GLY A 59 6.35 -6.80 -0.42
CA GLY A 59 7.60 -6.57 0.29
C GLY A 59 8.09 -5.13 0.07
N GLU A 60 9.20 -4.96 -0.59
CA GLU A 60 9.62 -3.62 -1.04
C GLU A 60 9.55 -3.55 -2.57
N PRO A 61 8.62 -2.77 -3.14
CA PRO A 61 8.50 -2.66 -4.60
C PRO A 61 9.76 -2.17 -5.30
N LEU A 62 10.55 -1.28 -4.66
CA LEU A 62 11.81 -0.81 -5.24
C LEU A 62 12.89 -1.90 -5.28
N GLN A 63 12.69 -3.03 -4.60
CA GLN A 63 13.51 -4.24 -4.73
C GLN A 63 13.01 -5.20 -5.82
N TYR A 64 11.88 -4.92 -6.46
CA TYR A 64 11.38 -5.71 -7.57
C TYR A 64 12.05 -5.28 -8.89
N PRO A 65 12.83 -6.15 -9.54
CA PRO A 65 13.67 -5.76 -10.69
C PRO A 65 12.89 -5.20 -11.88
N GLY A 66 11.66 -5.70 -12.10
CA GLY A 66 10.78 -5.29 -13.20
C GLY A 66 9.95 -4.03 -12.95
N LEU A 67 10.02 -3.39 -11.76
CA LEU A 67 9.11 -2.32 -11.36
C LEU A 67 8.97 -1.20 -12.42
N PHE A 68 10.09 -0.65 -12.85
CA PHE A 68 10.07 0.53 -13.72
C PHE A 68 9.57 0.19 -15.14
N SER A 69 9.89 -1.00 -15.62
CA SER A 69 9.36 -1.52 -16.88
C SER A 69 7.85 -1.72 -16.81
N VAL A 70 7.34 -2.37 -15.75
CA VAL A 70 5.91 -2.54 -15.51
C VAL A 70 5.20 -1.19 -15.45
N LEU A 71 5.73 -0.24 -14.69
CA LEU A 71 5.15 1.11 -14.60
C LEU A 71 5.10 1.79 -15.98
N GLN A 72 6.13 1.64 -16.81
CA GLN A 72 6.16 2.23 -18.15
C GLN A 72 5.17 1.56 -19.10
N LYS A 73 5.12 0.22 -19.14
CA LYS A 73 4.19 -0.55 -19.99
C LYS A 73 2.71 -0.29 -19.67
N LEU A 74 2.42 0.05 -18.42
CA LEU A 74 1.06 0.36 -17.93
C LEU A 74 0.70 1.86 -18.03
N LYS A 75 1.61 2.72 -18.48
CA LYS A 75 1.38 4.18 -18.57
C LYS A 75 0.18 4.49 -19.46
N GLY A 76 -0.74 5.31 -18.95
CA GLY A 76 -1.94 5.73 -19.65
C GLY A 76 -3.05 4.67 -19.73
N ARG A 77 -2.84 3.47 -19.19
CA ARG A 77 -3.87 2.42 -19.16
C ARG A 77 -4.81 2.55 -17.95
N LEU A 78 -4.26 2.88 -16.81
CA LEU A 78 -4.99 3.07 -15.56
C LEU A 78 -4.14 3.92 -14.60
N PHE A 79 -4.71 4.35 -13.47
CA PHE A 79 -3.98 5.03 -12.42
C PHE A 79 -3.01 4.06 -11.73
N ARG A 80 -1.71 4.39 -11.69
CA ARG A 80 -0.65 3.56 -11.07
C ARG A 80 -0.13 4.24 -9.83
N SER A 81 -0.18 3.56 -8.71
CA SER A 81 0.40 4.02 -7.45
C SER A 81 1.41 3.02 -6.88
N LEU A 82 2.29 3.51 -6.04
CA LEU A 82 3.35 2.74 -5.40
C LEU A 82 3.36 3.04 -3.91
N THR A 83 3.58 2.01 -3.09
CA THR A 83 3.86 2.16 -1.66
C THR A 83 5.24 1.59 -1.36
N THR A 84 6.14 2.39 -0.80
CA THR A 84 7.53 2.00 -0.51
C THR A 84 7.91 2.33 0.93
N ASN A 85 8.85 1.58 1.49
CA ASN A 85 9.49 1.91 2.78
C ASN A 85 10.51 3.07 2.65
N GLY A 86 10.83 3.48 1.43
CA GLY A 86 11.70 4.61 1.11
C GLY A 86 13.20 4.36 1.22
N LEU A 87 13.66 3.18 1.65
CA LEU A 87 15.11 2.93 1.83
C LEU A 87 15.92 3.04 0.54
N LEU A 88 15.29 2.72 -0.62
CA LEU A 88 15.91 2.80 -1.95
C LEU A 88 15.38 3.97 -2.79
N LEU A 89 14.62 4.90 -2.18
CA LEU A 89 13.91 5.91 -2.95
C LEU A 89 14.85 6.90 -3.63
N GLU A 90 15.89 7.35 -2.94
CA GLU A 90 16.84 8.33 -3.47
C GLU A 90 17.58 7.79 -4.69
N GLU A 91 18.07 6.57 -4.61
CA GLU A 91 18.74 5.86 -5.73
C GLU A 91 17.78 5.62 -6.89
N SER A 92 16.49 5.42 -6.61
CA SER A 92 15.44 5.13 -7.58
C SER A 92 14.76 6.37 -8.18
N LEU A 93 15.05 7.57 -7.66
CA LEU A 93 14.29 8.78 -7.99
C LEU A 93 14.31 9.10 -9.49
N ALA A 94 15.48 8.97 -10.14
CA ALA A 94 15.59 9.21 -11.57
C ALA A 94 14.76 8.22 -12.42
N GLN A 95 14.67 6.97 -11.99
CA GLN A 95 13.87 5.94 -12.66
C GLN A 95 12.37 6.16 -12.38
N LEU A 96 11.99 6.52 -11.14
CA LEU A 96 10.62 6.91 -10.80
C LEU A 96 10.15 8.09 -11.64
N LYS A 97 10.99 9.12 -11.81
CA LYS A 97 10.68 10.28 -12.65
C LYS A 97 10.40 9.88 -14.10
N ARG A 98 11.20 8.97 -14.68
CA ARG A 98 10.99 8.46 -16.05
C ARG A 98 9.72 7.61 -16.15
N ALA A 99 9.50 6.71 -15.19
CA ALA A 99 8.32 5.83 -15.15
C ALA A 99 7.03 6.61 -14.86
N ALA A 100 7.15 7.74 -14.17
CA ALA A 100 6.08 8.69 -13.86
C ALA A 100 4.80 8.00 -13.32
N PRO A 101 4.85 7.28 -12.19
CA PRO A 101 3.63 6.81 -11.55
C PRO A 101 2.75 8.00 -11.14
N GLU A 102 1.45 7.81 -11.10
CA GLU A 102 0.51 8.88 -10.73
C GLU A 102 0.60 9.24 -9.25
N LYS A 103 1.04 8.31 -8.37
CA LYS A 103 1.20 8.58 -6.94
C LYS A 103 2.21 7.64 -6.29
N VAL A 104 3.01 8.16 -5.36
CA VAL A 104 3.91 7.39 -4.49
C VAL A 104 3.60 7.71 -3.03
N HIS A 105 3.38 6.67 -2.22
CA HIS A 105 3.33 6.80 -0.76
C HIS A 105 4.62 6.24 -0.16
N VAL A 106 5.21 6.99 0.77
CA VAL A 106 6.35 6.53 1.56
C VAL A 106 5.85 6.18 2.96
N SER A 107 6.22 5.01 3.47
CA SER A 107 5.72 4.50 4.74
C SER A 107 6.63 4.85 5.91
N ILE A 108 6.04 5.35 6.98
CA ILE A 108 6.62 5.41 8.33
C ILE A 108 6.10 4.19 9.08
N HIS A 109 7.00 3.24 9.37
CA HIS A 109 6.69 2.02 10.12
C HIS A 109 7.01 2.15 11.60
N PHE A 110 7.95 3.04 11.96
CA PHE A 110 8.42 3.27 13.31
C PHE A 110 8.30 4.76 13.65
N PRO A 111 7.12 5.25 14.06
CA PRO A 111 6.92 6.68 14.37
C PRO A 111 7.76 7.17 15.55
N HIS A 112 8.28 6.29 16.40
CA HIS A 112 9.24 6.58 17.45
C HIS A 112 10.69 6.76 16.94
N ASP A 113 11.01 6.33 15.73
CA ASP A 113 12.28 6.63 15.07
C ASP A 113 12.19 7.98 14.33
N HIS A 114 12.62 9.03 15.01
CA HIS A 114 12.60 10.39 14.46
C HIS A 114 13.36 10.50 13.13
N LYS A 115 14.46 9.75 12.96
CA LYS A 115 15.23 9.73 11.70
C LYS A 115 14.42 9.16 10.55
N GLU A 116 13.60 8.13 10.80
CA GLU A 116 12.68 7.61 9.79
C GLU A 116 11.65 8.68 9.40
N VAL A 117 11.05 9.36 10.37
CA VAL A 117 10.05 10.41 10.13
C VAL A 117 10.63 11.56 9.31
N GLU A 118 11.80 12.07 9.69
CA GLU A 118 12.51 13.14 9.00
C GLU A 118 12.89 12.74 7.57
N ARG A 119 13.44 11.53 7.40
CA ARG A 119 13.77 10.98 6.08
C ARG A 119 12.54 10.91 5.19
N VAL A 120 11.42 10.39 5.69
CA VAL A 120 10.18 10.26 4.90
C VAL A 120 9.62 11.64 4.52
N ALA A 121 9.65 12.62 5.44
CA ALA A 121 9.22 13.98 5.13
C ALA A 121 10.06 14.60 4.00
N LEU A 122 11.40 14.41 4.03
CA LEU A 122 12.30 14.86 2.96
C LEU A 122 11.97 14.15 1.64
N GLN A 123 11.80 12.83 1.65
CA GLN A 123 11.52 12.03 0.45
C GLN A 123 10.19 12.39 -0.21
N VAL A 124 9.16 12.71 0.58
CA VAL A 124 7.86 13.20 0.06
C VAL A 124 8.02 14.55 -0.65
N ARG A 125 8.91 15.44 -0.16
CA ARG A 125 9.26 16.69 -0.85
C ARG A 125 10.04 16.43 -2.14
N MET A 126 11.06 15.57 -2.08
CA MET A 126 11.85 15.19 -3.27
C MET A 126 10.96 14.60 -4.41
N LEU A 127 9.96 13.80 -4.05
CA LEU A 127 8.98 13.29 -5.02
C LEU A 127 8.14 14.43 -5.62
N ALA A 128 7.69 15.37 -4.78
CA ALA A 128 6.91 16.53 -5.24
C ALA A 128 7.74 17.42 -6.18
N ASP A 129 9.01 17.69 -5.85
CA ASP A 129 9.94 18.45 -6.70
C ASP A 129 10.22 17.72 -8.03
N ALA A 130 10.16 16.40 -8.02
CA ALA A 130 10.25 15.58 -9.23
C ALA A 130 8.93 15.53 -10.04
N GLY A 131 7.88 16.24 -9.61
CA GLY A 131 6.56 16.27 -10.27
C GLY A 131 5.69 15.03 -9.99
N ILE A 132 6.02 14.22 -8.98
CA ILE A 132 5.28 13.01 -8.63
C ILE A 132 4.38 13.33 -7.42
N LYS A 133 3.06 13.09 -7.55
CA LYS A 133 2.17 13.19 -6.39
C LYS A 133 2.61 12.22 -5.30
N SER A 134 2.75 12.71 -4.08
CA SER A 134 3.28 11.92 -2.99
C SER A 134 2.49 12.09 -1.69
N GLY A 135 2.60 11.12 -0.81
CA GLY A 135 2.01 11.12 0.51
C GLY A 135 2.73 10.15 1.45
N VAL A 136 2.21 10.03 2.64
CA VAL A 136 2.76 9.20 3.72
C VAL A 136 1.75 8.14 4.11
N ASN A 137 2.20 6.91 4.33
CA ASN A 137 1.50 5.91 5.09
C ASN A 137 2.10 5.90 6.50
N LEU A 138 1.39 6.42 7.49
CA LEU A 138 1.82 6.47 8.88
C LEU A 138 1.20 5.31 9.66
N LEU A 139 2.03 4.39 10.13
CA LEU A 139 1.57 3.31 11.00
C LEU A 139 1.21 3.84 12.38
N VAL A 140 0.03 3.46 12.87
CA VAL A 140 -0.47 3.81 14.21
C VAL A 140 -0.74 2.53 14.98
N ALA A 141 0.04 2.28 16.02
CA ALA A 141 -0.17 1.22 16.99
C ALA A 141 -0.70 1.83 18.29
N ARG A 142 -1.48 1.07 19.05
CA ARG A 142 -2.01 1.56 20.34
C ARG A 142 -0.87 1.89 21.32
N SER A 143 0.19 1.11 21.30
CA SER A 143 1.38 1.36 22.13
C SER A 143 2.22 2.56 21.70
N TRP A 144 1.99 3.14 20.51
CA TRP A 144 2.78 4.23 19.91
C TRP A 144 1.94 5.45 19.53
N LEU A 145 0.82 5.69 20.24
CA LEU A 145 -0.11 6.78 19.90
C LEU A 145 0.53 8.15 20.01
N GLU A 146 1.34 8.40 21.04
CA GLU A 146 2.01 9.67 21.26
C GLU A 146 3.09 9.92 20.18
N GLU A 147 3.87 8.89 19.85
CA GLU A 147 4.89 8.96 18.82
C GLU A 147 4.26 9.15 17.41
N ALA A 148 3.16 8.46 17.14
CA ALA A 148 2.41 8.64 15.90
C ALA A 148 1.80 10.05 15.81
N ARG A 149 1.33 10.60 16.93
CA ARG A 149 0.84 11.98 16.99
C ARG A 149 1.95 12.98 16.74
N TRP A 150 3.12 12.79 17.38
CA TRP A 150 4.29 13.61 17.12
C TRP A 150 4.70 13.55 15.64
N ALA A 151 4.75 12.36 15.05
CA ALA A 151 5.09 12.19 13.64
C ALA A 151 4.08 12.91 12.71
N ALA A 152 2.78 12.81 13.01
CA ALA A 152 1.75 13.50 12.24
C ALA A 152 1.88 15.03 12.32
N GLU A 153 2.16 15.57 13.52
CA GLU A 153 2.38 17.00 13.73
C GLU A 153 3.65 17.46 13.04
N TYR A 154 4.75 16.71 13.14
CA TYR A 154 5.99 17.01 12.43
C TYR A 154 5.77 17.08 10.91
N LEU A 155 5.08 16.08 10.32
CA LEU A 155 4.73 16.06 8.90
C LEU A 155 3.92 17.32 8.52
N PHE A 156 2.95 17.68 9.34
CA PHE A 156 2.14 18.89 9.12
C PHE A 156 3.00 20.15 9.10
N GLN A 157 3.93 20.31 10.05
CA GLN A 157 4.87 21.43 10.10
C GLN A 157 5.81 21.46 8.88
N GLN A 158 6.06 20.30 8.25
CA GLN A 158 6.80 20.19 7.00
C GLN A 158 5.94 20.44 5.75
N GLY A 159 4.69 20.89 5.89
CA GLY A 159 3.76 21.17 4.79
C GLY A 159 3.10 19.90 4.19
N ILE A 160 3.13 18.79 4.91
CA ILE A 160 2.45 17.54 4.51
C ILE A 160 1.15 17.44 5.31
N GLY A 161 0.05 17.94 4.74
CA GLY A 161 -1.25 17.96 5.39
C GLY A 161 -1.91 16.57 5.46
N ASN A 162 -2.97 16.47 6.27
CA ASN A 162 -3.69 15.23 6.51
C ASN A 162 -4.28 14.58 5.24
N GLU A 163 -4.57 15.36 4.21
CA GLU A 163 -5.02 14.87 2.90
C GLU A 163 -3.95 14.06 2.16
N ARG A 164 -2.69 14.17 2.61
CA ARG A 164 -1.54 13.41 2.09
C ARG A 164 -1.11 12.28 3.02
N ILE A 165 -1.71 12.15 4.20
CA ILE A 165 -1.36 11.13 5.20
C ILE A 165 -2.47 10.08 5.25
N VAL A 166 -2.09 8.82 5.08
CA VAL A 166 -2.95 7.65 5.35
C VAL A 166 -2.53 7.09 6.71
N TYR A 167 -3.39 7.25 7.70
CA TYR A 167 -3.20 6.69 9.03
C TYR A 167 -3.56 5.21 8.99
N LEU A 168 -2.55 4.35 9.04
CA LEU A 168 -2.70 2.90 8.97
C LEU A 168 -2.72 2.31 10.38
N PRO A 169 -3.85 1.82 10.88
CA PRO A 169 -3.88 1.16 12.18
C PRO A 169 -3.08 -0.15 12.12
N MET A 170 -2.30 -0.40 13.17
CA MET A 170 -1.67 -1.70 13.40
C MET A 170 -2.76 -2.79 13.36
N ARG A 171 -2.37 -3.97 12.90
CA ARG A 171 -3.28 -5.11 12.79
C ARG A 171 -2.95 -6.15 13.86
N MET A 172 -3.92 -6.98 14.16
CA MET A 172 -3.83 -8.05 15.16
C MET A 172 -3.73 -7.54 16.61
N SER A 173 -2.57 -7.60 17.25
CA SER A 173 -2.43 -7.49 18.70
C SER A 173 -2.34 -6.06 19.27
N ASP A 174 -2.09 -5.04 18.45
CA ASP A 174 -1.84 -3.66 18.93
C ASP A 174 -2.67 -2.64 18.13
N THR A 175 -3.89 -3.03 17.81
CA THR A 175 -4.81 -2.24 17.01
C THR A 175 -5.38 -1.09 17.83
N PRO A 176 -5.22 0.18 17.39
CA PRO A 176 -5.83 1.32 18.07
C PRO A 176 -7.34 1.34 17.85
N ALA A 177 -8.09 1.93 18.79
CA ALA A 177 -9.50 2.23 18.61
C ALA A 177 -9.70 3.36 17.57
N PRO A 178 -10.87 3.46 16.92
CA PRO A 178 -11.16 4.53 15.96
C PRO A 178 -10.94 5.93 16.51
N GLU A 179 -11.33 6.15 17.79
CA GLU A 179 -11.19 7.44 18.49
C GLU A 179 -9.71 7.77 18.77
N GLU A 180 -8.89 6.76 19.05
CA GLU A 180 -7.46 6.92 19.24
C GLU A 180 -6.77 7.33 17.93
N LEU A 181 -7.16 6.68 16.83
CA LEU A 181 -6.67 7.03 15.49
C LEU A 181 -7.05 8.48 15.11
N ALA A 182 -8.29 8.89 15.41
CA ALA A 182 -8.77 10.26 15.17
C ALA A 182 -7.97 11.29 15.97
N LYS A 183 -7.59 10.99 17.21
CA LYS A 183 -6.75 11.86 18.05
C LYS A 183 -5.34 12.02 17.45
N VAL A 184 -4.76 10.96 16.90
CA VAL A 184 -3.45 11.04 16.19
C VAL A 184 -3.54 12.00 15.01
N ALA A 185 -4.64 12.00 14.27
CA ALA A 185 -4.88 12.94 13.17
C ALA A 185 -5.18 14.39 13.64
N GLY A 186 -5.22 14.66 14.94
CA GLY A 186 -5.45 15.99 15.51
C GLY A 186 -6.83 16.56 15.21
N SER A 187 -7.86 15.71 15.12
CA SER A 187 -9.24 16.08 14.77
C SER A 187 -9.38 16.83 13.43
N ARG A 188 -8.37 16.76 12.57
CA ARG A 188 -8.38 17.30 11.20
C ARG A 188 -9.05 16.31 10.26
N ASN A 189 -9.59 16.78 9.15
CA ASN A 189 -10.05 15.88 8.09
C ASN A 189 -8.89 15.04 7.57
N PHE A 190 -9.04 13.74 7.53
CA PHE A 190 -8.01 12.81 7.06
C PHE A 190 -8.61 11.69 6.21
N GLN A 191 -7.77 11.04 5.43
CA GLN A 191 -8.17 9.84 4.71
C GLN A 191 -8.47 8.74 5.73
N SER A 192 -9.76 8.54 5.99
CA SER A 192 -10.21 7.60 6.99
C SER A 192 -10.04 6.18 6.52
N MET A 193 -9.48 5.36 7.37
CA MET A 193 -9.65 3.92 7.29
C MET A 193 -10.88 3.53 8.10
N THR A 194 -12.01 3.53 7.45
CA THR A 194 -13.30 3.13 8.07
C THR A 194 -13.31 1.66 8.52
N CYS A 195 -12.29 0.88 8.17
CA CYS A 195 -12.24 -0.54 8.46
C CYS A 195 -12.19 -0.89 9.97
N LEU A 196 -11.81 0.05 10.85
CA LEU A 196 -11.87 -0.19 12.30
C LEU A 196 -13.30 -0.09 12.85
N SER A 197 -14.15 0.76 12.26
CA SER A 197 -15.52 0.98 12.69
C SER A 197 -16.55 0.23 11.84
N ALA A 198 -16.23 -0.09 10.60
CA ALA A 198 -17.12 -0.69 9.63
C ALA A 198 -16.35 -1.61 8.67
N CYS A 199 -15.78 -2.69 9.23
CA CYS A 199 -15.14 -3.70 8.38
C CYS A 199 -16.19 -4.38 7.51
N GLY A 200 -16.02 -4.29 6.20
CA GLY A 200 -16.95 -4.86 5.23
C GLY A 200 -16.34 -4.98 3.85
N ILE A 201 -16.91 -5.87 3.05
CA ILE A 201 -16.51 -6.02 1.66
C ILE A 201 -16.82 -4.72 0.92
N SER A 202 -15.79 -4.13 0.33
CA SER A 202 -15.92 -3.04 -0.62
C SER A 202 -15.75 -3.59 -2.02
N GLU A 203 -16.81 -3.56 -2.80
CA GLU A 203 -16.76 -3.96 -4.22
C GLU A 203 -15.83 -3.05 -5.06
N ARG A 204 -15.25 -2.02 -4.45
CA ARG A 204 -14.33 -1.08 -5.11
C ARG A 204 -12.87 -1.44 -4.97
N PHE A 205 -12.54 -2.43 -4.14
CA PHE A 205 -11.16 -2.76 -3.82
C PHE A 205 -10.96 -4.27 -3.63
N CYS A 206 -9.85 -4.78 -4.14
CA CYS A 206 -9.33 -6.08 -3.74
C CYS A 206 -7.81 -6.06 -3.70
N SER A 207 -7.21 -7.09 -3.12
CA SER A 207 -5.76 -7.27 -3.07
C SER A 207 -5.37 -8.62 -3.66
N ILE A 208 -4.16 -8.65 -4.23
CA ILE A 208 -3.55 -9.85 -4.78
C ILE A 208 -2.15 -9.95 -4.18
N ALA A 209 -1.87 -11.05 -3.50
CA ALA A 209 -0.57 -11.28 -2.86
C ALA A 209 0.49 -11.77 -3.86
N ALA A 210 1.74 -11.82 -3.42
CA ALA A 210 2.85 -12.29 -4.25
C ALA A 210 2.72 -13.76 -4.68
N ASP A 211 1.97 -14.57 -3.93
CA ASP A 211 1.60 -15.94 -4.27
C ASP A 211 0.40 -16.04 -5.24
N LYS A 212 -0.04 -14.90 -5.78
CA LYS A 212 -1.19 -14.79 -6.70
C LYS A 212 -2.54 -15.15 -6.06
N SER A 213 -2.66 -15.12 -4.75
CA SER A 213 -3.94 -15.25 -4.06
C SER A 213 -4.66 -13.90 -3.96
N ALA A 214 -5.96 -13.88 -4.26
CA ALA A 214 -6.81 -12.69 -4.16
C ALA A 214 -7.62 -12.67 -2.86
N ALA A 215 -7.94 -11.47 -2.39
CA ALA A 215 -8.78 -11.22 -1.23
C ALA A 215 -9.48 -9.86 -1.34
N TRP A 216 -10.58 -9.67 -0.58
CA TRP A 216 -11.29 -8.39 -0.51
C TRP A 216 -10.55 -7.29 0.29
N CYS A 217 -9.47 -7.66 0.99
CA CYS A 217 -8.62 -6.73 1.74
C CYS A 217 -7.19 -7.27 1.80
N SER A 218 -6.19 -6.41 1.88
CA SER A 218 -4.78 -6.83 2.00
C SER A 218 -4.49 -7.55 3.32
N TYR A 219 -5.28 -7.28 4.35
CA TYR A 219 -5.03 -7.77 5.71
C TYR A 219 -5.85 -9.00 6.10
N THR A 220 -6.88 -9.38 5.33
CA THR A 220 -7.68 -10.57 5.63
C THR A 220 -6.91 -11.85 5.36
N THR A 221 -7.15 -12.87 6.18
CA THR A 221 -6.60 -14.22 6.00
C THR A 221 -7.40 -15.04 4.97
N ALA A 222 -8.65 -14.65 4.70
CA ALA A 222 -9.48 -15.32 3.69
C ALA A 222 -9.00 -14.93 2.28
N ARG A 223 -8.25 -15.83 1.66
CA ARG A 223 -7.67 -15.65 0.32
C ARG A 223 -7.90 -16.87 -0.56
N ARG A 224 -7.90 -16.65 -1.87
CA ARG A 224 -8.02 -17.74 -2.85
C ARG A 224 -7.08 -17.49 -4.02
N VAL A 225 -6.29 -18.50 -4.41
CA VAL A 225 -5.39 -18.44 -5.57
C VAL A 225 -6.21 -18.18 -6.83
N LEU A 226 -5.68 -17.30 -7.69
CA LEU A 226 -6.27 -17.02 -9.00
C LEU A 226 -6.24 -18.31 -9.86
N PRO A 227 -7.37 -18.78 -10.37
CA PRO A 227 -7.39 -19.97 -11.24
C PRO A 227 -6.73 -19.70 -12.59
N GLU A 228 -6.68 -18.45 -13.00
CA GLU A 228 -6.02 -17.93 -14.20
C GLU A 228 -5.65 -16.47 -13.99
N LEU A 229 -4.57 -15.99 -14.60
CA LEU A 229 -4.11 -14.61 -14.47
C LEU A 229 -4.88 -13.71 -15.47
N THR A 230 -6.18 -13.58 -15.22
CA THR A 230 -7.10 -12.75 -15.98
C THR A 230 -8.07 -12.04 -15.05
N HIS A 231 -8.73 -10.99 -15.52
CA HIS A 231 -9.82 -10.34 -14.80
C HIS A 231 -10.95 -11.33 -14.46
N ASN A 232 -11.25 -12.27 -15.36
CA ASN A 232 -12.25 -13.30 -15.08
C ASN A 232 -11.79 -14.23 -13.95
N GLY A 233 -10.53 -14.65 -13.96
CA GLY A 233 -9.93 -15.42 -12.87
C GLY A 233 -9.98 -14.68 -11.54
N LEU A 234 -9.71 -13.35 -11.54
CA LEU A 234 -9.85 -12.51 -10.34
C LEU A 234 -11.29 -12.51 -9.82
N ARG A 235 -12.29 -12.32 -10.69
CA ARG A 235 -13.70 -12.37 -10.29
C ARG A 235 -14.11 -13.71 -9.72
N ARG A 236 -13.63 -14.81 -10.31
CA ARG A 236 -13.88 -16.18 -9.82
C ARG A 236 -13.23 -16.43 -8.46
N ALA A 237 -12.01 -15.93 -8.24
CA ALA A 237 -11.33 -16.05 -6.96
C ALA A 237 -12.05 -15.27 -5.85
N LEU A 238 -12.60 -14.10 -6.14
CA LEU A 238 -13.31 -13.28 -5.17
C LEU A 238 -14.77 -13.72 -4.91
N ALA A 239 -15.37 -14.51 -5.80
CA ALA A 239 -16.75 -14.91 -5.68
C ALA A 239 -16.99 -15.77 -4.42
N GLY A 240 -17.91 -15.30 -3.56
CA GLY A 240 -18.24 -15.96 -2.29
C GLY A 240 -17.11 -15.99 -1.26
N LEU A 241 -16.02 -15.24 -1.48
CA LEU A 241 -14.92 -15.18 -0.52
C LEU A 241 -15.34 -14.28 0.67
N PRO A 242 -15.24 -14.77 1.92
CA PRO A 242 -15.55 -13.94 3.09
C PRO A 242 -14.49 -12.87 3.32
N LEU A 243 -14.85 -11.86 4.11
CA LEU A 243 -13.91 -10.91 4.69
C LEU A 243 -13.82 -11.17 6.20
N ILE A 244 -12.62 -11.51 6.65
CA ILE A 244 -12.35 -11.73 8.07
C ILE A 244 -11.69 -10.48 8.62
N PHE A 245 -12.24 -9.94 9.72
CA PHE A 245 -11.65 -8.79 10.41
C PHE A 245 -10.24 -9.12 10.92
N CYS A 246 -9.33 -8.17 10.76
CA CYS A 246 -7.91 -8.35 11.06
C CYS A 246 -7.44 -7.51 12.27
N GLY A 247 -8.36 -6.86 12.98
CA GLY A 247 -8.08 -6.16 14.23
C GLY A 247 -8.10 -7.12 15.42
N ALA A 248 -7.53 -6.69 16.55
CA ALA A 248 -7.81 -7.31 17.84
C ALA A 248 -9.19 -6.89 18.35
N ASP A 249 -9.89 -7.80 19.00
CA ASP A 249 -11.11 -7.52 19.77
C ASP A 249 -10.77 -6.76 21.06
#